data_182f08a61b625d6f9a74bf236d170d30
#
_entry.id   182f08a61b625d6f9a74bf236d170d30
#
_cell.length_a   1.000
_cell.length_b   1.000
_cell.length_c   1.000
_cell.angle_alpha   90.00
_cell.angle_beta   90.00
_cell.angle_gamma   90.00
#
_symmetry.space_group_name_H-M   'P 1'
#
loop_
_entity.id
_entity.type
_entity.pdbx_description
1 polymer ?
#
loop_
_entity_poly.entity_id
_entity_poly.type
_entity_poly.pdbx_seq_one_letter_code
_entity_poly.pdbx_strand_id
1 'polypeptide(L)'
;MKTLSKLFICLVLSLIVQAVATPAFAQNFKWWQTERFQKELVLTKEQIARIEGIYQTTEPMLRAQKEAVDRREEKVSKVIQDPKSDEPALLQAMDRLEAARSEVSRTRTLMLYRIRRILTDEQNVKMKAMHDHDRVERERKGRGQDDNNHSDCQ
;
A
#
# COMPACT_ATOMS: atom_id res chain seq x y z
N MET A 1 20.32 -33.37 36.41
CA MET A 1 20.46 -33.39 34.97
C MET A 1 19.13 -33.38 34.18
N LYS A 2 17.95 -33.52 34.80
CA LYS A 2 16.64 -33.55 34.11
C LYS A 2 15.94 -32.18 34.04
N THR A 3 16.40 -31.15 34.72
CA THR A 3 15.82 -29.81 34.77
C THR A 3 16.39 -28.85 33.69
N LEU A 4 17.66 -29.04 33.31
CA LEU A 4 18.28 -28.24 32.24
C LEU A 4 17.73 -28.55 30.86
N SER A 5 17.30 -29.79 30.59
CA SER A 5 16.74 -30.19 29.31
C SER A 5 15.36 -29.55 29.04
N LYS A 6 14.55 -29.32 30.08
CA LYS A 6 13.22 -28.70 29.93
C LYS A 6 13.31 -27.19 29.67
N LEU A 7 14.31 -26.51 30.23
CA LEU A 7 14.56 -25.08 29.95
C LEU A 7 15.05 -24.85 28.51
N PHE A 8 15.85 -25.78 27.98
CA PHE A 8 16.34 -25.66 26.60
C PHE A 8 15.22 -25.90 25.55
N ILE A 9 14.26 -26.77 25.84
CA ILE A 9 13.13 -27.05 24.97
C ILE A 9 12.15 -25.87 24.94
N CYS A 10 11.93 -25.18 26.06
CA CYS A 10 11.09 -23.96 26.07
C CYS A 10 11.73 -22.78 25.34
N LEU A 11 13.06 -22.67 25.31
CA LEU A 11 13.77 -21.58 24.64
C LEU A 11 13.78 -21.78 23.11
N VAL A 12 13.76 -23.01 22.63
CA VAL A 12 13.72 -23.33 21.18
C VAL A 12 12.31 -23.20 20.62
N LEU A 13 11.24 -23.39 21.41
CA LEU A 13 9.86 -23.23 20.95
C LEU A 13 9.41 -21.76 20.82
N SER A 14 10.08 -20.81 21.47
CA SER A 14 9.73 -19.40 21.37
C SER A 14 10.34 -18.69 20.16
N LEU A 15 11.13 -19.37 19.32
CA LEU A 15 11.81 -18.77 18.16
C LEU A 15 11.11 -18.99 16.81
N ILE A 16 9.91 -19.60 16.78
CA ILE A 16 9.26 -19.99 15.50
C ILE A 16 7.99 -19.19 15.21
N VAL A 17 7.67 -18.14 15.94
CA VAL A 17 6.56 -17.25 15.57
C VAL A 17 7.09 -15.85 15.26
N GLN A 18 7.97 -15.77 14.29
CA GLN A 18 8.08 -14.56 13.48
C GLN A 18 7.15 -14.75 12.27
N ALA A 19 5.85 -14.57 12.52
CA ALA A 19 4.91 -14.32 11.46
C ALA A 19 5.44 -13.09 10.72
N VAL A 20 5.96 -13.30 9.51
CA VAL A 20 6.28 -12.25 8.56
C VAL A 20 4.94 -11.57 8.27
N ALA A 21 4.63 -10.53 9.02
CA ALA A 21 3.54 -9.62 8.73
C ALA A 21 3.92 -8.93 7.41
N THR A 22 3.59 -9.58 6.29
CA THR A 22 3.64 -8.92 4.99
C THR A 22 2.71 -7.72 5.08
N PRO A 23 3.17 -6.50 4.82
CA PRO A 23 2.32 -5.33 4.93
C PRO A 23 1.12 -5.50 4.02
N ALA A 24 -0.07 -5.55 4.59
CA ALA A 24 -1.35 -5.75 3.89
C ALA A 24 -1.59 -4.74 2.74
N PHE A 25 -0.82 -3.66 2.73
CA PHE A 25 -0.87 -2.63 1.70
C PHE A 25 -0.32 -3.09 0.34
N ALA A 26 0.60 -4.07 0.30
CA ALA A 26 1.18 -4.58 -0.94
C ALA A 26 0.26 -5.58 -1.64
N GLN A 27 -0.58 -6.32 -0.89
CA GLN A 27 -1.45 -7.34 -1.47
C GLN A 27 -2.62 -6.77 -2.27
N ASN A 28 -3.16 -5.60 -1.90
CA ASN A 28 -4.29 -4.98 -2.62
C ASN A 28 -3.91 -4.32 -3.95
N PHE A 29 -2.63 -4.18 -4.25
CA PHE A 29 -2.20 -3.50 -5.48
C PHE A 29 -2.07 -4.44 -6.68
N LYS A 30 -1.76 -5.74 -6.45
CA LYS A 30 -1.59 -6.75 -7.51
C LYS A 30 -2.90 -7.47 -7.86
N TRP A 31 -3.94 -6.71 -8.18
CA TRP A 31 -5.26 -7.24 -8.50
C TRP A 31 -5.22 -8.30 -9.62
N TRP A 32 -4.30 -8.17 -10.60
CA TRP A 32 -4.12 -9.11 -11.71
C TRP A 32 -3.61 -10.49 -11.29
N GLN A 33 -3.14 -10.66 -10.06
CA GLN A 33 -2.74 -11.95 -9.50
C GLN A 33 -3.88 -12.66 -8.76
N THR A 34 -4.99 -11.96 -8.51
CA THR A 34 -6.12 -12.54 -7.81
C THR A 34 -7.00 -13.35 -8.77
N GLU A 35 -7.43 -14.53 -8.33
CA GLU A 35 -8.29 -15.41 -9.13
C GLU A 35 -9.58 -14.71 -9.57
N ARG A 36 -10.17 -13.90 -8.68
CA ARG A 36 -11.38 -13.13 -8.97
C ARG A 36 -11.19 -12.24 -10.20
N PHE A 37 -10.16 -11.38 -10.23
CA PHE A 37 -9.93 -10.48 -11.34
C PHE A 37 -9.50 -11.20 -12.62
N GLN A 38 -8.70 -12.27 -12.50
CA GLN A 38 -8.32 -13.08 -13.67
C GLN A 38 -9.54 -13.69 -14.35
N LYS A 39 -10.47 -14.29 -13.58
CA LYS A 39 -11.70 -14.90 -14.08
C LYS A 39 -12.67 -13.85 -14.62
N GLU A 40 -12.93 -12.80 -13.84
CA GLU A 40 -13.90 -11.77 -14.21
C GLU A 40 -13.49 -11.02 -15.48
N LEU A 41 -12.20 -10.66 -15.61
CA LEU A 41 -11.71 -9.94 -16.78
C LEU A 41 -11.27 -10.88 -17.91
N VAL A 42 -11.28 -12.21 -17.69
CA VAL A 42 -10.79 -13.20 -18.65
C VAL A 42 -9.38 -12.82 -19.15
N LEU A 43 -8.47 -12.56 -18.19
CA LEU A 43 -7.11 -12.13 -18.51
C LEU A 43 -6.33 -13.25 -19.17
N THR A 44 -5.66 -12.97 -20.29
CA THR A 44 -4.71 -13.91 -20.89
C THR A 44 -3.41 -14.00 -20.09
N LYS A 45 -2.68 -15.09 -20.24
CA LYS A 45 -1.35 -15.26 -19.61
C LYS A 45 -0.38 -14.16 -20.05
N GLU A 46 -0.44 -13.77 -21.31
CA GLU A 46 0.37 -12.70 -21.89
C GLU A 46 0.05 -11.33 -21.28
N GLN A 47 -1.24 -11.03 -21.06
CA GLN A 47 -1.65 -9.80 -20.38
C GLN A 47 -1.12 -9.78 -18.93
N ILE A 48 -1.29 -10.88 -18.19
CA ILE A 48 -0.78 -11.00 -16.82
C ILE A 48 0.73 -10.80 -16.77
N ALA A 49 1.49 -11.45 -17.66
CA ALA A 49 2.95 -11.32 -17.72
C ALA A 49 3.39 -9.89 -18.05
N ARG A 50 2.71 -9.22 -18.98
CA ARG A 50 3.01 -7.82 -19.34
C ARG A 50 2.71 -6.85 -18.20
N ILE A 51 1.58 -7.04 -17.50
CA ILE A 51 1.22 -6.23 -16.33
C ILE A 51 2.24 -6.42 -15.21
N GLU A 52 2.61 -7.68 -14.91
CA GLU A 52 3.64 -8.00 -13.91
C GLU A 52 4.99 -7.37 -14.26
N GLY A 53 5.40 -7.40 -15.53
CA GLY A 53 6.64 -6.75 -15.97
C GLY A 53 6.64 -5.23 -15.74
N ILE A 54 5.53 -4.53 -16.02
CA ILE A 54 5.39 -3.09 -15.71
C ILE A 54 5.50 -2.85 -14.20
N TYR A 55 4.85 -3.69 -13.40
CA TYR A 55 4.88 -3.56 -11.96
C TYR A 55 6.30 -3.76 -11.42
N GLN A 56 6.96 -4.86 -11.78
CA GLN A 56 8.31 -5.21 -11.30
C GLN A 56 9.35 -4.14 -11.64
N THR A 57 9.23 -3.49 -12.79
CA THR A 57 10.13 -2.40 -13.17
C THR A 57 9.83 -1.09 -12.46
N THR A 58 8.60 -0.86 -12.00
CA THR A 58 8.17 0.41 -11.40
C THR A 58 8.18 0.37 -9.86
N GLU A 59 7.90 -0.79 -9.25
CA GLU A 59 7.77 -0.95 -7.80
C GLU A 59 9.01 -0.50 -7.01
N PRO A 60 10.25 -0.85 -7.40
CA PRO A 60 11.43 -0.40 -6.66
C PRO A 60 11.57 1.13 -6.62
N MET A 61 11.21 1.80 -7.73
CA MET A 61 11.21 3.26 -7.80
C MET A 61 10.13 3.87 -6.90
N LEU A 62 8.91 3.32 -6.92
CA LEU A 62 7.83 3.76 -6.02
C LEU A 62 8.21 3.60 -4.55
N ARG A 63 8.87 2.52 -4.19
CA ARG A 63 9.37 2.28 -2.83
C ARG A 63 10.38 3.33 -2.42
N ALA A 64 11.40 3.57 -3.24
CA ALA A 64 12.42 4.58 -2.97
C ALA A 64 11.82 6.01 -2.86
N GLN A 65 10.85 6.33 -3.73
CA GLN A 65 10.14 7.61 -3.67
C GLN A 65 9.30 7.75 -2.41
N LYS A 66 8.62 6.68 -1.97
CA LYS A 66 7.86 6.68 -0.71
C LYS A 66 8.77 6.93 0.50
N GLU A 67 9.90 6.24 0.57
CA GLU A 67 10.90 6.49 1.61
C GLU A 67 11.42 7.94 1.58
N ALA A 68 11.52 8.55 0.39
CA ALA A 68 11.87 9.95 0.28
C ALA A 68 10.77 10.87 0.86
N VAL A 69 9.49 10.53 0.65
CA VAL A 69 8.37 11.26 1.28
C VAL A 69 8.47 11.15 2.80
N ASP A 70 8.62 9.93 3.34
CA ASP A 70 8.69 9.69 4.79
C ASP A 70 9.82 10.52 5.44
N ARG A 71 11.01 10.55 4.81
CA ARG A 71 12.14 11.39 5.27
C ARG A 71 11.84 12.89 5.23
N ARG A 72 11.05 13.36 4.27
CA ARG A 72 10.68 14.77 4.17
C ARG A 72 9.58 15.16 5.15
N GLU A 73 8.65 14.27 5.42
CA GLU A 73 7.65 14.43 6.48
C GLU A 73 8.32 14.56 7.85
N GLU A 74 9.31 13.70 8.13
CA GLU A 74 10.12 13.82 9.34
C GLU A 74 10.87 15.16 9.41
N LYS A 75 11.40 15.65 8.27
CA LYS A 75 12.07 16.96 8.23
C LYS A 75 11.12 18.11 8.53
N VAL A 76 9.92 18.12 7.95
CA VAL A 76 8.88 19.13 8.26
C VAL A 76 8.54 19.08 9.75
N SER A 77 8.32 17.89 10.31
CA SER A 77 8.05 17.73 11.75
C SER A 77 9.18 18.29 12.62
N LYS A 78 10.46 18.05 12.28
CA LYS A 78 11.61 18.60 12.99
C LYS A 78 11.68 20.12 12.92
N VAL A 79 11.38 20.71 11.75
CA VAL A 79 11.35 22.18 11.59
C VAL A 79 10.25 22.81 12.45
N ILE A 80 9.06 22.20 12.51
CA ILE A 80 7.96 22.68 13.35
C ILE A 80 8.32 22.63 14.86
N GLN A 81 9.05 21.62 15.26
CA GLN A 81 9.42 21.41 16.67
C GLN A 81 10.63 22.23 17.12
N ASP A 82 11.40 22.81 16.20
CA ASP A 82 12.58 23.61 16.51
C ASP A 82 12.18 25.08 16.77
N PRO A 83 12.28 25.58 18.02
CA PRO A 83 11.92 26.96 18.35
C PRO A 83 12.80 28.01 17.68
N LYS A 84 13.92 27.61 17.06
CA LYS A 84 14.81 28.52 16.30
C LYS A 84 14.52 28.50 14.80
N SER A 85 13.63 27.65 14.34
CA SER A 85 13.20 27.64 12.94
C SER A 85 12.34 28.87 12.61
N ASP A 86 12.54 29.38 11.42
CA ASP A 86 11.73 30.49 10.87
C ASP A 86 10.73 29.97 9.83
N GLU A 87 9.78 30.84 9.48
CA GLU A 87 8.75 30.53 8.47
C GLU A 87 9.36 30.18 7.10
N PRO A 88 10.38 30.86 6.57
CA PRO A 88 11.03 30.47 5.32
C PRO A 88 11.59 29.06 5.34
N ALA A 89 12.18 28.61 6.45
CA ALA A 89 12.68 27.24 6.58
C ALA A 89 11.56 26.21 6.54
N LEU A 90 10.41 26.50 7.17
CA LEU A 90 9.22 25.66 7.11
C LEU A 90 8.68 25.58 5.68
N LEU A 91 8.48 26.71 5.00
CA LEU A 91 7.99 26.74 3.61
C LEU A 91 8.90 25.93 2.69
N GLN A 92 10.22 26.09 2.80
CA GLN A 92 11.17 25.32 2.01
C GLN A 92 11.06 23.79 2.28
N ALA A 93 10.86 23.40 3.55
CA ALA A 93 10.69 21.99 3.90
C ALA A 93 9.38 21.42 3.32
N MET A 94 8.29 22.19 3.35
CA MET A 94 7.00 21.84 2.76
C MET A 94 7.08 21.71 1.24
N ASP A 95 7.71 22.65 0.54
CA ASP A 95 7.88 22.59 -0.93
C ASP A 95 8.61 21.31 -1.35
N ARG A 96 9.64 20.93 -0.61
CA ARG A 96 10.37 19.68 -0.86
C ARG A 96 9.53 18.43 -0.59
N LEU A 97 8.64 18.47 0.40
CA LEU A 97 7.70 17.39 0.69
C LEU A 97 6.68 17.26 -0.45
N GLU A 98 6.06 18.36 -0.88
CA GLU A 98 5.08 18.34 -1.96
C GLU A 98 5.69 17.89 -3.29
N ALA A 99 6.90 18.32 -3.61
CA ALA A 99 7.63 17.82 -4.77
C ALA A 99 7.81 16.29 -4.71
N ALA A 100 8.20 15.73 -3.56
CA ALA A 100 8.34 14.28 -3.39
C ALA A 100 7.00 13.53 -3.52
N ARG A 101 5.91 14.05 -2.95
CA ARG A 101 4.56 13.51 -3.09
C ARG A 101 4.10 13.51 -4.55
N SER A 102 4.38 14.60 -5.27
CA SER A 102 4.08 14.72 -6.70
C SER A 102 4.80 13.66 -7.54
N GLU A 103 6.07 13.36 -7.24
CA GLU A 103 6.83 12.31 -7.93
C GLU A 103 6.22 10.91 -7.72
N VAL A 104 5.83 10.56 -6.48
CA VAL A 104 5.12 9.30 -6.19
C VAL A 104 3.82 9.21 -7.00
N SER A 105 3.02 10.28 -6.99
CA SER A 105 1.75 10.36 -7.70
C SER A 105 1.93 10.19 -9.20
N ARG A 106 2.90 10.88 -9.80
CA ARG A 106 3.24 10.80 -11.22
C ARG A 106 3.63 9.37 -11.61
N THR A 107 4.57 8.78 -10.88
CA THR A 107 5.08 7.43 -11.17
C THR A 107 3.94 6.39 -11.10
N ARG A 108 3.12 6.47 -10.03
CA ARG A 108 1.96 5.59 -9.87
C ARG A 108 0.94 5.75 -11.00
N THR A 109 0.61 6.98 -11.35
CA THR A 109 -0.36 7.28 -12.42
C THR A 109 0.12 6.74 -13.76
N LEU A 110 1.40 6.94 -14.10
CA LEU A 110 1.98 6.41 -15.33
C LEU A 110 1.98 4.88 -15.36
N MET A 111 2.29 4.23 -14.25
CA MET A 111 2.21 2.78 -14.14
C MET A 111 0.79 2.28 -14.39
N LEU A 112 -0.21 2.85 -13.73
CA LEU A 112 -1.62 2.50 -13.93
C LEU A 112 -2.08 2.74 -15.35
N TYR A 113 -1.68 3.85 -15.96
CA TYR A 113 -1.97 4.13 -17.37
C TYR A 113 -1.40 3.06 -18.29
N ARG A 114 -0.15 2.66 -18.11
CA ARG A 114 0.51 1.61 -18.90
C ARG A 114 -0.19 0.26 -18.74
N ILE A 115 -0.59 -0.10 -17.52
CA ILE A 115 -1.36 -1.32 -17.24
C ILE A 115 -2.71 -1.30 -17.96
N ARG A 116 -3.44 -0.18 -17.91
CA ARG A 116 -4.70 -0.02 -18.61
C ARG A 116 -4.59 -0.20 -20.14
N ARG A 117 -3.46 0.18 -20.71
CA ARG A 117 -3.19 0.00 -22.15
C ARG A 117 -2.97 -1.44 -22.59
N ILE A 118 -2.81 -2.37 -21.64
CA ILE A 118 -2.72 -3.82 -21.92
C ILE A 118 -4.12 -4.44 -22.02
N LEU A 119 -5.09 -3.87 -21.33
CA LEU A 119 -6.48 -4.36 -21.31
C LEU A 119 -7.23 -3.92 -22.55
N THR A 120 -8.24 -4.70 -22.95
CA THR A 120 -9.21 -4.27 -23.94
C THR A 120 -10.16 -3.22 -23.38
N ASP A 121 -10.94 -2.57 -24.24
CA ASP A 121 -11.92 -1.57 -23.80
C ASP A 121 -12.98 -2.21 -22.89
N GLU A 122 -13.46 -3.42 -23.25
CA GLU A 122 -14.44 -4.17 -22.45
C GLU A 122 -13.86 -4.56 -21.09
N GLN A 123 -12.60 -5.01 -21.05
CA GLN A 123 -11.91 -5.32 -19.78
C GLN A 123 -11.75 -4.07 -18.92
N ASN A 124 -11.44 -2.91 -19.50
CA ASN A 124 -11.33 -1.64 -18.80
C ASN A 124 -12.67 -1.19 -18.19
N VAL A 125 -13.76 -1.31 -18.94
CA VAL A 125 -15.12 -1.01 -18.45
C VAL A 125 -15.49 -1.93 -17.29
N LYS A 126 -15.27 -3.24 -17.43
CA LYS A 126 -15.57 -4.23 -16.41
C LYS A 126 -14.71 -4.03 -15.17
N MET A 127 -13.42 -3.76 -15.33
CA MET A 127 -12.52 -3.46 -14.20
C MET A 127 -12.98 -2.24 -13.42
N LYS A 128 -13.44 -1.18 -14.11
CA LYS A 128 -14.00 0.00 -13.43
C LYS A 128 -15.22 -0.37 -12.60
N ALA A 129 -16.16 -1.14 -13.16
CA ALA A 129 -17.35 -1.59 -12.45
C ALA A 129 -17.01 -2.41 -11.19
N MET A 130 -16.02 -3.31 -11.27
CA MET A 130 -15.54 -4.10 -10.13
C MET A 130 -14.97 -3.20 -9.03
N HIS A 131 -14.14 -2.21 -9.39
CA HIS A 131 -13.58 -1.27 -8.41
C HIS A 131 -14.65 -0.37 -7.77
N ASP A 132 -15.63 0.08 -8.53
CA ASP A 132 -16.74 0.88 -8.01
C ASP A 132 -17.59 0.07 -7.04
N HIS A 133 -17.88 -1.19 -7.35
CA HIS A 133 -18.56 -2.12 -6.44
C HIS A 133 -17.77 -2.32 -5.14
N ASP A 134 -16.48 -2.63 -5.23
CA ASP A 134 -15.62 -2.85 -4.06
C ASP A 134 -15.49 -1.59 -3.19
N ARG A 135 -15.55 -0.40 -3.78
CA ARG A 135 -15.58 0.87 -3.05
C ARG A 135 -16.86 1.02 -2.25
N VAL A 136 -18.01 0.82 -2.89
CA VAL A 136 -19.33 0.90 -2.24
C VAL A 136 -19.44 -0.10 -1.08
N GLU A 137 -18.96 -1.33 -1.27
CA GLU A 137 -18.96 -2.35 -0.22
C GLU A 137 -18.07 -1.97 0.98
N ARG A 138 -16.92 -1.35 0.74
CA ARG A 138 -16.05 -0.84 1.82
C ARG A 138 -16.70 0.31 2.59
N GLU A 139 -17.34 1.25 1.90
CA GLU A 139 -18.05 2.36 2.51
C GLU A 139 -19.23 1.88 3.37
N ARG A 140 -19.95 0.84 2.91
CA ARG A 140 -21.04 0.22 3.69
C ARG A 140 -20.53 -0.44 4.98
N LYS A 141 -19.42 -1.21 4.86
CA LYS A 141 -18.82 -1.88 6.02
C LYS A 141 -18.24 -0.88 7.03
N GLY A 142 -17.64 0.21 6.57
CA GLY A 142 -17.14 1.27 7.44
C GLY A 142 -18.25 1.93 8.25
N ARG A 143 -19.38 2.28 7.62
CA ARG A 143 -20.54 2.87 8.33
C ARG A 143 -21.15 1.95 9.39
N GLY A 144 -21.28 0.65 9.09
CA GLY A 144 -21.84 -0.31 10.06
C GLY A 144 -20.93 -0.56 11.27
N GLN A 145 -19.66 -0.22 11.20
CA GLN A 145 -18.71 -0.35 12.31
C GLN A 145 -18.75 0.86 13.24
N ASP A 146 -19.02 2.06 12.70
CA ASP A 146 -19.18 3.28 13.50
C ASP A 146 -20.50 3.27 14.30
N ASP A 147 -21.59 2.73 13.74
CA ASP A 147 -22.88 2.60 14.42
C ASP A 147 -22.84 1.60 15.60
N ASN A 148 -22.06 0.52 15.49
CA ASN A 148 -21.90 -0.44 16.59
C ASN A 148 -21.02 0.11 17.75
N ASN A 149 -20.06 0.97 17.44
CA ASN A 149 -19.18 1.54 18.47
C ASN A 149 -19.86 2.68 19.27
N HIS A 150 -20.96 3.22 18.75
CA HIS A 150 -21.74 4.27 19.43
C HIS A 150 -22.82 3.70 20.37
N SER A 151 -23.19 2.43 20.17
CA SER A 151 -24.21 1.75 20.98
C SER A 151 -23.69 1.21 22.32
N ASP A 152 -22.38 1.02 22.46
CA ASP A 152 -21.75 0.44 23.65
C ASP A 152 -21.34 1.50 24.71
N CYS A 153 -21.66 2.78 24.48
CA CYS A 153 -21.34 3.89 25.39
C CYS A 153 -22.59 4.52 26.07
N GLN A 154 -23.70 3.78 26.20
CA GLN A 154 -24.86 4.24 26.98
C GLN A 154 -25.09 3.40 28.21
#